data_1b9105c78755d135a9fac652569d3589
#
_entry.id   1b9105c78755d135a9fac652569d3589
#
_cell.length_a   1.000
_cell.length_b   1.000
_cell.length_c   1.000
_cell.angle_alpha   90.00
_cell.angle_beta   90.00
_cell.angle_gamma   90.00
#
_symmetry.space_group_name_H-M   'P 1'
#
loop_
_entity.id
_entity.type
_entity.pdbx_description
1 polymer ?
#
loop_
_entity_poly.entity_id
_entity_poly.type
_entity_poly.pdbx_seq_one_letter_code
_entity_poly.pdbx_strand_id
1 'polypeptide(L)'
;VPLKYALVHEWLTPKATGGSELVVREILNHIDADLYALIDFESINPESYLYKRQIGKTFLQHFPYADNGIQKYLPLWPLAIEQLDLRHYDVILSSSHAVAKGILTTPDQLHICYCHSPMRYAWDLTFDYLRQSKLGNGLPGWVTRYLLHRLRQWDVLSANRVDYFIANSHHTAKRIWRCYRREATVIYPPVNIDEFPFFQEKDDFYLTVSRLVSYKQVSLIVKAFNQLKRPLVVIGTGDEMKKIREMANSNIQILGWQPDNVVKKYMASAKAFVYAACEDFGIALVEAQACGTPVIAYGAGGALETVRDIRSDVDTGTGIFFRTQTEAALVEAVEKFEVYQGSFNCEYMRSHAAQFSPQVFADRYLDFVNKCNEKRPFWNNGLG
;
A
#
# COMPACT_ATOMS: atom_id res chain seq x y z
N VAL A 1 28.35 -17.64 -13.95
CA VAL A 1 28.15 -17.43 -12.50
C VAL A 1 26.69 -17.02 -12.31
N PRO A 2 25.95 -17.57 -11.36
CA PRO A 2 24.58 -17.12 -11.10
C PRO A 2 24.59 -15.64 -10.66
N LEU A 3 23.58 -14.87 -11.07
CA LEU A 3 23.44 -13.47 -10.70
C LEU A 3 23.20 -13.32 -9.20
N LYS A 4 23.86 -12.34 -8.58
CA LYS A 4 23.65 -11.99 -7.18
C LYS A 4 22.64 -10.87 -7.06
N TYR A 5 21.62 -11.08 -6.24
CA TYR A 5 20.53 -10.13 -6.03
C TYR A 5 20.61 -9.49 -4.65
N ALA A 6 20.36 -8.19 -4.59
CA ALA A 6 20.01 -7.50 -3.34
C ALA A 6 18.57 -6.97 -3.44
N LEU A 7 17.80 -7.12 -2.37
CA LEU A 7 16.49 -6.49 -2.21
C LEU A 7 16.57 -5.41 -1.15
N VAL A 8 16.19 -4.20 -1.49
CA VAL A 8 16.21 -3.05 -0.58
C VAL A 8 14.78 -2.61 -0.26
N HIS A 9 14.47 -2.52 1.03
CA HIS A 9 13.18 -2.05 1.52
C HIS A 9 13.35 -0.84 2.44
N GLU A 10 12.25 -0.15 2.77
CA GLU A 10 12.32 1.06 3.61
C GLU A 10 12.67 0.72 5.07
N TRP A 11 11.79 -0.01 5.73
CA TRP A 11 11.94 -0.44 7.12
C TRP A 11 11.20 -1.74 7.39
N LEU A 12 11.73 -2.51 8.31
CA LEU A 12 11.19 -3.81 8.71
C LEU A 12 10.86 -3.75 10.20
N THR A 13 9.59 -3.48 10.51
CA THR A 13 9.12 -3.37 11.90
C THR A 13 7.77 -4.06 12.09
N PRO A 14 7.52 -4.77 13.21
CA PRO A 14 6.27 -5.49 13.46
C PRO A 14 5.01 -4.60 13.44
N LYS A 15 5.20 -3.29 13.64
CA LYS A 15 4.11 -2.31 13.67
C LYS A 15 3.76 -1.71 12.30
N ALA A 16 4.58 -1.96 11.30
CA ALA A 16 4.41 -1.40 9.97
C ALA A 16 4.08 -2.46 8.92
N THR A 17 3.44 -3.55 9.33
CA THR A 17 2.99 -4.59 8.38
C THR A 17 1.89 -4.04 7.48
N GLY A 18 2.10 -4.17 6.16
CA GLY A 18 1.20 -3.66 5.13
C GLY A 18 1.45 -4.32 3.79
N GLY A 19 0.87 -3.75 2.73
CA GLY A 19 1.00 -4.30 1.38
C GLY A 19 2.42 -4.32 0.82
N SER A 20 3.30 -3.43 1.30
CA SER A 20 4.70 -3.41 0.86
C SER A 20 5.49 -4.62 1.36
N GLU A 21 5.23 -5.06 2.58
CA GLU A 21 5.86 -6.22 3.20
C GLU A 21 5.39 -7.53 2.53
N LEU A 22 4.14 -7.59 2.06
CA LEU A 22 3.66 -8.73 1.26
C LEU A 22 4.43 -8.84 -0.06
N VAL A 23 4.71 -7.74 -0.72
CA VAL A 23 5.54 -7.70 -1.94
C VAL A 23 6.96 -8.17 -1.64
N VAL A 24 7.59 -7.68 -0.56
CA VAL A 24 8.93 -8.11 -0.15
C VAL A 24 8.96 -9.61 0.12
N ARG A 25 7.99 -10.13 0.87
CA ARG A 25 7.87 -11.56 1.17
C ARG A 25 7.76 -12.38 -0.10
N GLU A 26 6.91 -11.95 -1.03
CA GLU A 26 6.68 -12.71 -2.26
C GLU A 26 7.92 -12.68 -3.18
N ILE A 27 8.63 -11.55 -3.28
CA ILE A 27 9.90 -11.49 -4.00
C ILE A 27 10.92 -12.48 -3.40
N LEU A 28 11.06 -12.50 -2.07
CA LEU A 28 12.00 -13.37 -1.37
C LEU A 28 11.63 -14.86 -1.42
N ASN A 29 10.37 -15.22 -1.66
CA ASN A 29 9.94 -16.60 -1.89
C ASN A 29 10.45 -17.15 -3.22
N HIS A 30 10.73 -16.29 -4.20
CA HIS A 30 11.07 -16.69 -5.57
C HIS A 30 12.46 -16.27 -6.02
N ILE A 31 13.07 -15.28 -5.39
CA ILE A 31 14.41 -14.78 -5.70
C ILE A 31 15.29 -14.88 -4.46
N ASP A 32 16.39 -15.60 -4.58
CA ASP A 32 17.42 -15.61 -3.55
C ASP A 32 18.18 -14.29 -3.56
N ALA A 33 17.78 -13.38 -2.67
CA ALA A 33 18.33 -12.04 -2.57
C ALA A 33 18.73 -11.71 -1.12
N ASP A 34 19.84 -11.04 -0.94
CA ASP A 34 20.20 -10.46 0.35
C ASP A 34 19.31 -9.24 0.64
N LEU A 35 18.78 -9.16 1.85
CA LEU A 35 17.81 -8.12 2.23
C LEU A 35 18.50 -6.96 2.95
N TYR A 36 18.12 -5.74 2.59
CA TYR A 36 18.59 -4.48 3.17
C TYR A 36 17.42 -3.57 3.51
N ALA A 37 17.55 -2.81 4.59
CA ALA A 37 16.55 -1.81 5.00
C ALA A 37 17.20 -0.64 5.75
N LEU A 38 16.48 0.48 5.91
CA LEU A 38 16.91 1.56 6.79
C LEU A 38 17.10 1.06 8.22
N ILE A 39 16.11 0.29 8.69
CA ILE A 39 16.08 -0.35 10.01
C ILE A 39 15.43 -1.72 9.92
N ASP A 40 15.78 -2.60 10.87
CA ASP A 40 15.22 -3.94 10.97
C ASP A 40 14.99 -4.35 12.42
N PHE A 41 13.74 -4.70 12.73
CA PHE A 41 13.29 -5.29 13.98
C PHE A 41 12.51 -6.59 13.74
N GLU A 42 12.38 -7.02 12.48
CA GLU A 42 11.72 -8.27 12.10
C GLU A 42 12.65 -9.48 12.23
N SER A 43 13.95 -9.32 11.97
CA SER A 43 14.90 -10.43 12.09
C SER A 43 15.06 -10.95 13.53
N ILE A 44 14.68 -10.17 14.53
CA ILE A 44 14.70 -10.56 15.95
C ILE A 44 13.31 -10.97 16.48
N ASN A 45 12.26 -10.83 15.68
CA ASN A 45 10.89 -11.20 16.03
C ASN A 45 10.64 -12.69 15.71
N PRO A 46 10.40 -13.57 16.72
CA PRO A 46 10.19 -15.01 16.48
C PRO A 46 8.97 -15.34 15.60
N GLU A 47 7.99 -14.44 15.52
CA GLU A 47 6.77 -14.63 14.73
C GLU A 47 6.94 -14.17 13.28
N SER A 48 8.06 -13.52 12.95
CA SER A 48 8.32 -13.01 11.60
C SER A 48 8.88 -14.10 10.68
N TYR A 49 8.48 -14.07 9.41
CA TYR A 49 9.09 -14.89 8.35
C TYR A 49 10.58 -14.52 8.10
N LEU A 50 11.02 -13.36 8.62
CA LEU A 50 12.41 -12.89 8.55
C LEU A 50 13.23 -13.29 9.78
N TYR A 51 12.66 -14.05 10.73
CA TYR A 51 13.35 -14.42 11.97
C TYR A 51 14.70 -15.07 11.69
N LYS A 52 15.74 -14.55 12.35
CA LYS A 52 17.16 -14.97 12.20
C LYS A 52 17.76 -14.73 10.80
N ARG A 53 17.05 -14.06 9.87
CA ARG A 53 17.65 -13.68 8.59
C ARG A 53 18.70 -12.57 8.82
N GLN A 54 19.83 -12.66 8.14
CA GLN A 54 20.79 -11.56 8.11
C GLN A 54 20.24 -10.45 7.21
N ILE A 55 20.13 -9.24 7.76
CA ILE A 55 19.59 -8.08 7.07
C ILE A 55 20.58 -6.93 7.22
N GLY A 56 20.98 -6.34 6.09
CA GLY A 56 21.80 -5.14 6.06
C GLY A 56 20.99 -3.92 6.51
N LYS A 57 21.58 -3.10 7.38
CA LYS A 57 20.90 -1.95 8.02
C LYS A 57 21.77 -0.71 7.96
N THR A 58 21.11 0.45 8.05
CA THR A 58 21.81 1.73 8.10
C THR A 58 22.11 2.16 9.53
N PHE A 59 22.86 3.26 9.68
CA PHE A 59 23.14 3.85 11.00
C PHE A 59 21.87 4.26 11.77
N LEU A 60 20.74 4.46 11.10
CA LEU A 60 19.46 4.79 11.74
C LEU A 60 18.94 3.70 12.67
N GLN A 61 19.39 2.44 12.51
CA GLN A 61 19.09 1.33 13.41
C GLN A 61 19.41 1.65 14.88
N HIS A 62 20.45 2.44 15.12
CA HIS A 62 20.94 2.75 16.45
C HIS A 62 20.35 4.04 17.06
N PHE A 63 19.44 4.71 16.32
CA PHE A 63 18.85 5.96 16.80
C PHE A 63 17.72 5.70 17.80
N PRO A 64 17.52 6.59 18.79
CA PRO A 64 16.43 6.47 19.74
C PRO A 64 15.08 6.37 19.04
N TYR A 65 14.21 5.46 19.52
CA TYR A 65 12.85 5.25 18.96
C TYR A 65 12.84 4.86 17.47
N ALA A 66 13.89 4.27 16.92
CA ALA A 66 13.92 3.83 15.53
C ALA A 66 12.79 2.84 15.22
N ASP A 67 12.44 1.96 16.16
CA ASP A 67 11.38 0.97 16.06
C ASP A 67 9.95 1.56 15.96
N ASN A 68 9.72 2.72 16.58
CA ASN A 68 8.40 3.32 16.75
C ASN A 68 8.25 4.73 16.18
N GLY A 69 9.33 5.32 15.70
CA GLY A 69 9.35 6.73 15.33
C GLY A 69 10.37 7.08 14.26
N ILE A 70 10.70 6.14 13.37
CA ILE A 70 11.64 6.35 12.25
C ILE A 70 11.29 7.61 11.43
N GLN A 71 10.00 7.96 11.36
CA GLN A 71 9.52 9.14 10.64
C GLN A 71 10.10 10.46 11.17
N LYS A 72 10.53 10.52 12.43
CA LYS A 72 11.20 11.70 13.01
C LYS A 72 12.55 11.98 12.35
N TYR A 73 13.16 10.96 11.76
CA TYR A 73 14.45 11.02 11.10
C TYR A 73 14.34 11.17 9.58
N LEU A 74 13.16 11.52 9.07
CA LEU A 74 12.89 11.71 7.65
C LEU A 74 13.95 12.51 6.88
N PRO A 75 14.50 13.63 7.41
CA PRO A 75 15.55 14.37 6.72
C PRO A 75 16.87 13.59 6.53
N LEU A 76 17.10 12.54 7.31
CA LEU A 76 18.31 11.71 7.24
C LEU A 76 18.13 10.46 6.37
N TRP A 77 16.91 10.10 5.98
CA TRP A 77 16.66 8.90 5.19
C TRP A 77 17.40 8.87 3.85
N PRO A 78 17.47 9.98 3.08
CA PRO A 78 18.27 10.02 1.88
C PRO A 78 19.74 9.64 2.12
N LEU A 79 20.35 10.27 3.14
CA LEU A 79 21.72 9.98 3.50
C LEU A 79 21.91 8.51 3.95
N ALA A 80 20.97 8.01 4.74
CA ALA A 80 21.09 6.66 5.28
C ALA A 80 21.01 5.59 4.17
N ILE A 81 20.07 5.72 3.24
CA ILE A 81 19.91 4.73 2.16
C ILE A 81 21.12 4.74 1.21
N GLU A 82 21.73 5.90 0.97
CA GLU A 82 22.93 6.05 0.13
C GLU A 82 24.21 5.48 0.79
N GLN A 83 24.18 5.12 2.08
CA GLN A 83 25.31 4.48 2.77
C GLN A 83 25.38 2.95 2.58
N LEU A 84 24.36 2.34 1.99
CA LEU A 84 24.36 0.91 1.73
C LEU A 84 25.34 0.59 0.58
N ASP A 85 26.41 -0.15 0.85
CA ASP A 85 27.35 -0.61 -0.18
C ASP A 85 26.86 -1.90 -0.83
N LEU A 86 26.29 -1.76 -2.03
CA LEU A 86 25.72 -2.85 -2.80
C LEU A 86 26.56 -3.21 -4.05
N ARG A 87 27.81 -2.76 -4.15
CA ARG A 87 28.67 -2.90 -5.34
C ARG A 87 28.98 -4.34 -5.75
N HIS A 88 28.78 -5.31 -4.87
CA HIS A 88 29.05 -6.73 -5.12
C HIS A 88 27.84 -7.53 -5.61
N TYR A 89 26.71 -6.86 -5.85
CA TYR A 89 25.52 -7.45 -6.46
C TYR A 89 25.42 -7.08 -7.94
N ASP A 90 24.81 -7.97 -8.72
CA ASP A 90 24.57 -7.77 -10.15
C ASP A 90 23.23 -7.06 -10.41
N VAL A 91 22.23 -7.37 -9.61
CA VAL A 91 20.86 -6.86 -9.72
C VAL A 91 20.42 -6.33 -8.37
N ILE A 92 19.94 -5.11 -8.37
CA ILE A 92 19.33 -4.47 -7.22
C ILE A 92 17.83 -4.37 -7.44
N LEU A 93 17.08 -4.95 -6.54
CA LEU A 93 15.63 -4.83 -6.47
C LEU A 93 15.30 -3.86 -5.34
N SER A 94 14.47 -2.86 -5.57
CA SER A 94 14.00 -1.98 -4.50
C SER A 94 12.48 -2.01 -4.39
N SER A 95 11.97 -2.18 -3.17
CA SER A 95 10.56 -2.09 -2.81
C SER A 95 10.35 -0.75 -2.12
N SER A 96 9.88 0.27 -2.86
CA SER A 96 9.98 1.66 -2.44
C SER A 96 8.65 2.39 -2.37
N HIS A 97 8.42 3.06 -1.24
CA HIS A 97 7.37 4.06 -1.06
C HIS A 97 7.92 5.39 -0.51
N ALA A 98 9.24 5.45 -0.30
CA ALA A 98 9.95 6.65 0.13
C ALA A 98 11.38 6.72 -0.48
N VAL A 99 12.38 6.10 0.15
CA VAL A 99 13.80 6.31 -0.20
C VAL A 99 14.52 5.08 -0.74
N ALA A 100 13.98 3.87 -0.62
CA ALA A 100 14.66 2.63 -1.01
C ALA A 100 15.16 2.63 -2.48
N LYS A 101 14.44 3.32 -3.39
CA LYS A 101 14.89 3.52 -4.78
C LYS A 101 16.15 4.38 -4.93
N GLY A 102 16.56 5.09 -3.87
CA GLY A 102 17.64 6.05 -3.89
C GLY A 102 19.02 5.47 -3.55
N ILE A 103 19.18 4.16 -3.52
CA ILE A 103 20.48 3.50 -3.42
C ILE A 103 21.43 3.93 -4.52
N LEU A 104 22.73 3.88 -4.23
CA LEU A 104 23.77 4.13 -5.23
C LEU A 104 24.08 2.84 -5.97
N THR A 105 24.15 2.92 -7.30
CA THR A 105 24.47 1.80 -8.19
C THR A 105 25.68 2.12 -9.05
N THR A 106 26.37 1.08 -9.52
CA THR A 106 27.47 1.18 -10.51
C THR A 106 26.92 1.02 -11.92
N PRO A 107 27.68 1.40 -12.98
CA PRO A 107 27.23 1.25 -14.37
C PRO A 107 26.90 -0.19 -14.78
N ASP A 108 27.50 -1.19 -14.13
CA ASP A 108 27.33 -2.60 -14.47
C ASP A 108 26.15 -3.27 -13.75
N GLN A 109 25.50 -2.55 -12.82
CA GLN A 109 24.38 -3.05 -12.04
C GLN A 109 23.05 -2.74 -12.72
N LEU A 110 22.09 -3.63 -12.60
CA LEU A 110 20.70 -3.41 -12.99
C LEU A 110 19.86 -3.05 -11.77
N HIS A 111 19.13 -1.93 -11.82
CA HIS A 111 18.23 -1.50 -10.75
C HIS A 111 16.77 -1.51 -11.19
N ILE A 112 15.98 -2.41 -10.60
CA ILE A 112 14.55 -2.52 -10.81
C ILE A 112 13.82 -2.07 -9.53
N CYS A 113 12.95 -1.07 -9.64
CA CYS A 113 12.19 -0.54 -8.51
C CYS A 113 10.72 -0.92 -8.59
N TYR A 114 10.24 -1.68 -7.62
CA TYR A 114 8.81 -1.81 -7.35
C TYR A 114 8.36 -0.61 -6.52
N CYS A 115 7.73 0.35 -7.17
CA CYS A 115 7.30 1.60 -6.55
C CYS A 115 5.86 1.49 -6.08
N HIS A 116 5.66 1.39 -4.76
CA HIS A 116 4.32 1.40 -4.17
C HIS A 116 3.64 2.74 -4.33
N SER A 117 4.44 3.81 -4.28
CA SER A 117 4.01 5.19 -4.44
C SER A 117 5.23 6.10 -4.48
N PRO A 118 5.26 7.18 -5.26
CA PRO A 118 6.10 8.33 -4.97
C PRO A 118 5.80 8.87 -3.57
N MET A 119 6.77 9.51 -2.91
CA MET A 119 6.64 9.99 -1.52
C MET A 119 5.40 10.87 -1.33
N ARG A 120 4.28 10.32 -0.83
CA ARG A 120 2.99 11.03 -0.75
C ARG A 120 3.06 12.32 0.07
N TYR A 121 3.76 12.30 1.20
CA TYR A 121 3.92 13.47 2.07
C TYR A 121 4.80 14.57 1.47
N ALA A 122 5.65 14.25 0.51
CA ALA A 122 6.47 15.23 -0.19
C ALA A 122 5.76 15.80 -1.43
N TRP A 123 4.81 15.08 -2.03
CA TRP A 123 4.12 15.45 -3.26
C TRP A 123 2.64 15.80 -3.02
N ASP A 124 1.75 14.87 -3.30
CA ASP A 124 0.30 15.13 -3.34
C ASP A 124 -0.35 15.35 -1.96
N LEU A 125 0.16 14.76 -0.90
CA LEU A 125 -0.32 14.98 0.47
C LEU A 125 0.45 16.05 1.27
N THR A 126 1.33 16.81 0.62
CA THR A 126 2.16 17.82 1.31
C THR A 126 1.30 18.80 2.12
N PHE A 127 0.22 19.34 1.53
CA PHE A 127 -0.61 20.31 2.20
C PHE A 127 -1.46 19.71 3.32
N ASP A 128 -1.90 18.46 3.16
CA ASP A 128 -2.61 17.73 4.20
C ASP A 128 -1.70 17.43 5.38
N TYR A 129 -0.48 16.98 5.12
CA TYR A 129 0.55 16.74 6.12
C TYR A 129 0.90 18.03 6.90
N LEU A 130 1.10 19.15 6.22
CA LEU A 130 1.38 20.44 6.86
C LEU A 130 0.20 20.95 7.72
N ARG A 131 -1.05 20.67 7.33
CA ARG A 131 -2.23 21.04 8.12
C ARG A 131 -2.37 20.19 9.38
N GLN A 132 -2.06 18.91 9.30
CA GLN A 132 -2.20 17.95 10.40
C GLN A 132 -1.05 18.02 11.41
N SER A 133 0.16 18.19 10.90
CA SER A 133 1.34 18.29 11.71
C SER A 133 1.41 19.61 12.37
N LYS A 134 1.00 20.12 13.37
CA LYS A 134 1.12 21.47 13.98
C LYS A 134 2.38 22.30 13.55
N LEU A 135 3.14 21.76 12.61
CA LEU A 135 4.35 22.30 11.98
C LEU A 135 4.04 23.18 10.76
N GLY A 136 2.76 23.48 10.48
CA GLY A 136 2.37 24.24 9.28
C GLY A 136 2.66 25.75 9.35
N ASN A 137 2.83 26.32 10.53
CA ASN A 137 2.91 27.78 10.75
C ASN A 137 4.20 28.21 11.45
N GLY A 138 4.55 29.48 11.30
CA GLY A 138 5.72 30.09 11.93
C GLY A 138 7.06 29.57 11.39
N LEU A 139 8.12 29.76 12.15
CA LEU A 139 9.49 29.32 11.79
C LEU A 139 9.59 27.80 11.60
N PRO A 140 8.99 26.93 12.45
CA PRO A 140 8.97 25.49 12.19
C PRO A 140 8.31 25.14 10.86
N GLY A 141 7.27 25.85 10.46
CA GLY A 141 6.61 25.64 9.17
C GLY A 141 7.50 25.97 7.98
N TRP A 142 8.31 27.01 8.07
CA TRP A 142 9.30 27.34 7.04
C TRP A 142 10.37 26.24 6.92
N VAL A 143 10.91 25.79 8.04
CA VAL A 143 11.91 24.70 8.07
C VAL A 143 11.31 23.43 7.46
N THR A 144 10.09 23.05 7.84
CA THR A 144 9.42 21.86 7.30
C THR A 144 9.23 21.98 5.77
N ARG A 145 8.77 23.13 5.27
CA ARG A 145 8.63 23.37 3.82
C ARG A 145 9.97 23.29 3.08
N TYR A 146 11.02 23.84 3.67
CA TYR A 146 12.37 23.75 3.10
C TYR A 146 12.85 22.29 3.04
N LEU A 147 12.69 21.52 4.12
CA LEU A 147 13.06 20.10 4.15
C LEU A 147 12.27 19.30 3.13
N LEU A 148 10.95 19.51 3.02
CA LEU A 148 10.13 18.85 2.01
C LEU A 148 10.53 19.27 0.57
N HIS A 149 10.96 20.53 0.37
CA HIS A 149 11.49 20.97 -0.92
C HIS A 149 12.79 20.23 -1.27
N ARG A 150 13.74 20.15 -0.32
CA ARG A 150 14.99 19.40 -0.51
C ARG A 150 14.74 17.92 -0.76
N LEU A 151 13.78 17.35 -0.03
CA LEU A 151 13.40 15.95 -0.20
C LEU A 151 12.80 15.67 -1.58
N ARG A 152 11.95 16.56 -2.12
CA ARG A 152 11.45 16.46 -3.51
C ARG A 152 12.56 16.51 -4.54
N GLN A 153 13.56 17.39 -4.36
CA GLN A 153 14.72 17.46 -5.25
C GLN A 153 15.49 16.14 -5.27
N TRP A 154 15.80 15.61 -4.08
CA TRP A 154 16.47 14.32 -3.94
C TRP A 154 15.64 13.18 -4.53
N ASP A 155 14.32 13.18 -4.29
CA ASP A 155 13.40 12.16 -4.76
C ASP A 155 13.36 12.07 -6.29
N VAL A 156 13.35 13.22 -6.98
CA VAL A 156 13.45 13.28 -8.46
C VAL A 156 14.82 12.82 -8.95
N LEU A 157 15.89 13.30 -8.31
CA LEU A 157 17.25 12.94 -8.72
C LEU A 157 17.52 11.44 -8.52
N SER A 158 17.06 10.87 -7.40
CA SER A 158 17.22 9.44 -7.11
C SER A 158 16.43 8.54 -8.07
N ALA A 159 15.34 9.01 -8.65
CA ALA A 159 14.58 8.27 -9.65
C ALA A 159 15.37 7.99 -10.94
N ASN A 160 16.40 8.80 -11.24
CA ASN A 160 17.29 8.57 -12.39
C ASN A 160 18.27 7.40 -12.20
N ARG A 161 18.42 6.90 -10.95
CA ARG A 161 19.27 5.73 -10.61
C ARG A 161 18.55 4.41 -10.87
N VAL A 162 17.25 4.47 -11.19
CA VAL A 162 16.41 3.30 -11.46
C VAL A 162 16.38 3.05 -12.97
N ASP A 163 16.71 1.84 -13.40
CA ASP A 163 16.62 1.46 -14.82
C ASP A 163 15.16 1.20 -15.21
N TYR A 164 14.43 0.41 -14.40
CA TYR A 164 13.06 0.04 -14.67
C TYR A 164 12.16 0.24 -13.45
N PHE A 165 11.02 0.87 -13.67
CA PHE A 165 9.97 1.01 -12.66
C PHE A 165 8.85 -0.01 -12.86
N ILE A 166 8.43 -0.62 -11.76
CA ILE A 166 7.18 -1.36 -11.63
C ILE A 166 6.25 -0.53 -10.74
N ALA A 167 5.00 -0.37 -11.13
CA ALA A 167 3.96 0.28 -10.34
C ALA A 167 2.94 -0.75 -9.86
N ASN A 168 2.43 -0.57 -8.65
CA ASN A 168 1.39 -1.43 -8.07
C ASN A 168 -0.01 -1.21 -8.67
N SER A 169 -0.17 -0.19 -9.53
CA SER A 169 -1.43 0.16 -10.20
C SER A 169 -1.20 1.13 -11.35
N HIS A 170 -2.16 1.28 -12.25
CA HIS A 170 -2.15 2.36 -13.26
C HIS A 170 -2.22 3.74 -12.61
N HIS A 171 -2.92 3.85 -11.47
CA HIS A 171 -2.93 5.08 -10.69
C HIS A 171 -1.52 5.47 -10.23
N THR A 172 -0.76 4.53 -9.67
CA THR A 172 0.63 4.76 -9.27
C THR A 172 1.55 4.99 -10.46
N ALA A 173 1.36 4.30 -11.59
CA ALA A 173 2.11 4.56 -12.82
C ALA A 173 1.93 6.01 -13.30
N LYS A 174 0.71 6.56 -13.27
CA LYS A 174 0.45 7.98 -13.56
C LYS A 174 1.18 8.91 -12.59
N ARG A 175 1.27 8.56 -11.30
CA ARG A 175 2.00 9.34 -10.30
C ARG A 175 3.51 9.29 -10.53
N ILE A 176 4.08 8.13 -10.87
CA ILE A 176 5.48 7.97 -11.27
C ILE A 176 5.79 8.87 -12.47
N TRP A 177 4.95 8.81 -13.50
CA TRP A 177 5.08 9.69 -14.66
C TRP A 177 4.99 11.18 -14.27
N ARG A 178 4.07 11.53 -13.40
CA ARG A 178 3.90 12.93 -12.98
C ARG A 178 5.09 13.45 -12.19
N CYS A 179 5.63 12.65 -11.27
CA CYS A 179 6.71 13.06 -10.36
C CYS A 179 8.10 12.93 -11.01
N TYR A 180 8.34 11.84 -11.77
CA TYR A 180 9.68 11.47 -12.23
C TYR A 180 9.85 11.53 -13.75
N ARG A 181 8.78 11.64 -14.53
CA ARG A 181 8.77 11.51 -16.00
C ARG A 181 9.34 10.17 -16.47
N ARG A 182 9.09 9.13 -15.68
CA ARG A 182 9.51 7.75 -15.98
C ARG A 182 8.29 6.89 -16.26
N GLU A 183 8.41 6.00 -17.23
CA GLU A 183 7.41 4.96 -17.47
C GLU A 183 7.52 3.86 -16.41
N ALA A 184 6.41 3.19 -16.14
CA ALA A 184 6.35 2.07 -15.20
C ALA A 184 5.46 0.96 -15.76
N THR A 185 5.91 -0.29 -15.64
CA THR A 185 5.08 -1.47 -15.93
C THR A 185 4.18 -1.74 -14.73
N VAL A 186 2.90 -1.98 -14.97
CA VAL A 186 1.96 -2.29 -13.88
C VAL A 186 2.01 -3.79 -13.55
N ILE A 187 2.35 -4.10 -12.32
CA ILE A 187 2.25 -5.44 -11.73
C ILE A 187 1.54 -5.27 -10.39
N TYR A 188 0.31 -5.73 -10.30
CA TYR A 188 -0.50 -5.62 -9.09
C TYR A 188 0.14 -6.37 -7.91
N PRO A 189 0.04 -5.85 -6.67
CA PRO A 189 0.64 -6.50 -5.50
C PRO A 189 -0.08 -7.80 -5.15
N PRO A 190 0.60 -8.76 -4.50
CA PRO A 190 0.02 -10.03 -4.13
C PRO A 190 -1.02 -9.86 -3.01
N VAL A 191 -2.15 -10.53 -3.14
CA VAL A 191 -3.17 -10.67 -2.09
C VAL A 191 -3.41 -12.16 -1.86
N ASN A 192 -3.20 -12.63 -0.64
CA ASN A 192 -3.32 -14.05 -0.31
C ASN A 192 -4.80 -14.45 -0.13
N ILE A 193 -5.45 -14.74 -1.26
CA ILE A 193 -6.88 -15.02 -1.33
C ILE A 193 -7.28 -16.22 -0.45
N ASP A 194 -6.42 -17.22 -0.33
CA ASP A 194 -6.71 -18.47 0.37
C ASP A 194 -6.71 -18.33 1.90
N GLU A 195 -6.12 -17.25 2.42
CA GLU A 195 -6.18 -16.94 3.85
C GLU A 195 -7.52 -16.34 4.29
N PHE A 196 -8.39 -15.96 3.35
CA PHE A 196 -9.66 -15.32 3.64
C PHE A 196 -10.80 -16.34 3.63
N PRO A 197 -11.62 -16.42 4.72
CA PRO A 197 -12.80 -17.24 4.74
C PRO A 197 -13.81 -16.75 3.71
N PHE A 198 -14.53 -17.67 3.10
CA PHE A 198 -15.53 -17.37 2.09
C PHE A 198 -16.92 -17.73 2.64
N PHE A 199 -17.79 -16.72 2.77
CA PHE A 199 -19.17 -16.91 3.20
C PHE A 199 -20.13 -16.40 2.14
N GLN A 200 -21.09 -17.22 1.76
CA GLN A 200 -22.16 -16.82 0.84
C GLN A 200 -23.26 -16.03 1.59
N GLU A 201 -23.60 -16.48 2.78
CA GLU A 201 -24.55 -15.78 3.64
C GLU A 201 -23.87 -14.64 4.38
N LYS A 202 -24.49 -13.47 4.38
CA LYS A 202 -23.98 -12.25 5.00
C LYS A 202 -24.88 -11.81 6.16
N ASP A 203 -24.24 -11.36 7.21
CA ASP A 203 -24.93 -10.72 8.35
C ASP A 203 -25.39 -9.30 7.97
N ASP A 204 -26.36 -8.76 8.68
CA ASP A 204 -26.92 -7.44 8.38
C ASP A 204 -26.12 -6.30 9.04
N PHE A 205 -24.82 -6.19 8.68
CA PHE A 205 -23.99 -5.05 9.04
C PHE A 205 -23.02 -4.67 7.93
N TYR A 206 -22.66 -3.40 7.89
CA TYR A 206 -21.61 -2.87 7.02
C TYR A 206 -20.27 -2.83 7.79
N LEU A 207 -19.17 -2.98 7.09
CA LEU A 207 -17.84 -3.01 7.69
C LEU A 207 -16.91 -1.97 7.06
N THR A 208 -16.12 -1.30 7.89
CA THR A 208 -14.91 -0.59 7.45
C THR A 208 -13.72 -0.98 8.30
N VAL A 209 -12.60 -1.28 7.66
CA VAL A 209 -11.35 -1.66 8.32
C VAL A 209 -10.22 -0.77 7.78
N SER A 210 -9.61 0.03 8.63
CA SER A 210 -8.45 0.82 8.26
C SER A 210 -7.77 1.47 9.46
N ARG A 211 -6.58 2.02 9.26
CA ARG A 211 -6.03 2.98 10.23
C ARG A 211 -6.93 4.21 10.30
N LEU A 212 -7.26 4.64 11.51
CA LEU A 212 -8.16 5.78 11.74
C LEU A 212 -7.37 7.10 11.65
N VAL A 213 -6.98 7.44 10.42
CA VAL A 213 -6.25 8.66 10.06
C VAL A 213 -7.04 9.44 9.00
N SER A 214 -6.86 10.73 8.93
CA SER A 214 -7.73 11.65 8.17
C SER A 214 -7.88 11.30 6.69
N TYR A 215 -6.80 10.89 6.00
CA TYR A 215 -6.86 10.57 4.57
C TYR A 215 -7.65 9.27 4.28
N LYS A 216 -7.89 8.42 5.28
CA LYS A 216 -8.74 7.23 5.16
C LYS A 216 -10.24 7.56 5.20
N GLN A 217 -10.60 8.79 5.56
CA GLN A 217 -11.98 9.31 5.52
C GLN A 217 -13.01 8.49 6.32
N VAL A 218 -12.59 7.82 7.41
CA VAL A 218 -13.51 7.03 8.25
C VAL A 218 -14.56 7.93 8.92
N SER A 219 -14.19 9.16 9.27
CA SER A 219 -15.13 10.17 9.78
C SER A 219 -16.28 10.46 8.80
N LEU A 220 -16.02 10.43 7.48
CA LEU A 220 -17.05 10.56 6.45
C LEU A 220 -18.01 9.36 6.46
N ILE A 221 -17.47 8.14 6.58
CA ILE A 221 -18.26 6.91 6.66
C ILE A 221 -19.18 6.95 7.87
N VAL A 222 -18.64 7.28 9.04
CA VAL A 222 -19.41 7.35 10.31
C VAL A 222 -20.54 8.37 10.20
N LYS A 223 -20.30 9.56 9.65
CA LYS A 223 -21.34 10.58 9.46
C LYS A 223 -22.46 10.12 8.50
N ALA A 224 -22.12 9.49 7.38
CA ALA A 224 -23.09 8.94 6.45
C ALA A 224 -23.96 7.85 7.11
N PHE A 225 -23.33 6.95 7.90
CA PHE A 225 -24.05 5.90 8.60
C PHE A 225 -24.90 6.39 9.80
N ASN A 226 -24.53 7.52 10.40
CA ASN A 226 -25.40 8.21 11.36
C ASN A 226 -26.74 8.65 10.72
N GLN A 227 -26.69 9.11 9.45
CA GLN A 227 -27.89 9.47 8.68
C GLN A 227 -28.70 8.23 8.26
N LEU A 228 -28.00 7.23 7.73
CA LEU A 228 -28.61 5.98 7.24
C LEU A 228 -29.24 5.13 8.34
N LYS A 229 -28.76 5.24 9.60
CA LYS A 229 -29.17 4.39 10.74
C LYS A 229 -29.01 2.88 10.47
N ARG A 230 -28.10 2.48 9.56
CA ARG A 230 -27.74 1.09 9.29
C ARG A 230 -26.63 0.64 10.24
N PRO A 231 -26.59 -0.64 10.64
CA PRO A 231 -25.50 -1.16 11.47
C PRO A 231 -24.14 -1.03 10.76
N LEU A 232 -23.17 -0.40 11.42
CA LEU A 232 -21.79 -0.27 10.92
C LEU A 232 -20.83 -0.76 11.97
N VAL A 233 -19.88 -1.60 11.57
CA VAL A 233 -18.73 -2.00 12.38
C VAL A 233 -17.49 -1.29 11.86
N VAL A 234 -16.75 -0.65 12.76
CA VAL A 234 -15.48 0.05 12.46
C VAL A 234 -14.35 -0.67 13.19
N ILE A 235 -13.38 -1.19 12.45
CA ILE A 235 -12.19 -1.85 12.99
C ILE A 235 -10.94 -1.03 12.62
N GLY A 236 -10.09 -0.79 13.61
CA GLY A 236 -8.83 -0.08 13.46
C GLY A 236 -8.57 0.92 14.57
N THR A 237 -7.37 1.49 14.54
CA THR A 237 -6.88 2.51 15.49
C THR A 237 -6.18 3.63 14.76
N GLY A 238 -6.02 4.77 15.40
CA GLY A 238 -5.31 5.92 14.84
C GLY A 238 -5.70 7.23 15.52
N ASP A 239 -5.12 8.32 15.04
CA ASP A 239 -5.25 9.65 15.64
C ASP A 239 -6.70 10.19 15.65
N GLU A 240 -7.54 9.74 14.72
CA GLU A 240 -8.95 10.13 14.66
C GLU A 240 -9.89 9.29 15.56
N MET A 241 -9.38 8.25 16.27
CA MET A 241 -10.19 7.35 17.09
C MET A 241 -11.12 8.10 18.05
N LYS A 242 -10.58 9.08 18.79
CA LYS A 242 -11.37 9.86 19.76
C LYS A 242 -12.52 10.58 19.09
N LYS A 243 -12.22 11.31 18.01
CA LYS A 243 -13.21 12.06 17.22
C LYS A 243 -14.29 11.15 16.63
N ILE A 244 -13.89 9.97 16.12
CA ILE A 244 -14.80 8.97 15.54
C ILE A 244 -15.74 8.42 16.61
N ARG A 245 -15.24 8.11 17.83
CA ARG A 245 -16.08 7.67 18.95
C ARG A 245 -17.07 8.72 19.42
N GLU A 246 -16.66 9.98 19.48
CA GLU A 246 -17.52 11.09 19.91
C GLU A 246 -18.67 11.38 18.92
N MET A 247 -18.48 11.08 17.63
CA MET A 247 -19.50 11.35 16.60
C MET A 247 -20.40 10.16 16.29
N ALA A 248 -20.03 8.94 16.68
CA ALA A 248 -20.76 7.72 16.33
C ALA A 248 -22.06 7.60 17.12
N ASN A 249 -23.19 7.33 16.42
CA ASN A 249 -24.46 7.00 17.02
C ASN A 249 -24.53 5.52 17.44
N SER A 250 -25.59 5.12 18.10
CA SER A 250 -25.78 3.76 18.65
C SER A 250 -25.81 2.62 17.63
N ASN A 251 -26.05 2.93 16.35
CA ASN A 251 -25.98 1.97 15.24
C ASN A 251 -24.53 1.66 14.78
N ILE A 252 -23.52 2.33 15.34
CA ILE A 252 -22.13 2.19 14.93
C ILE A 252 -21.31 1.60 16.07
N GLN A 253 -20.71 0.43 15.81
CA GLN A 253 -19.84 -0.26 16.74
C GLN A 253 -18.37 -0.05 16.38
N ILE A 254 -17.57 0.52 17.30
CA ILE A 254 -16.14 0.77 17.09
C ILE A 254 -15.34 -0.22 17.95
N LEU A 255 -14.73 -1.21 17.29
CA LEU A 255 -14.04 -2.32 17.96
C LEU A 255 -12.56 -2.00 18.30
N GLY A 256 -12.00 -0.94 17.70
CA GLY A 256 -10.57 -0.68 17.85
C GLY A 256 -9.71 -1.67 17.06
N TRP A 257 -8.49 -1.93 17.53
CA TRP A 257 -7.63 -2.95 16.95
C TRP A 257 -8.18 -4.34 17.21
N GLN A 258 -8.15 -5.19 16.21
CA GLN A 258 -8.54 -6.59 16.31
C GLN A 258 -7.47 -7.50 15.68
N PRO A 259 -7.29 -8.72 16.17
CA PRO A 259 -6.44 -9.72 15.54
C PRO A 259 -6.90 -10.03 14.10
N ASP A 260 -5.95 -10.43 13.23
CA ASP A 260 -6.18 -10.67 11.82
C ASP A 260 -7.30 -11.69 11.54
N ASN A 261 -7.34 -12.79 12.28
CA ASN A 261 -8.39 -13.80 12.17
C ASN A 261 -9.79 -13.25 12.49
N VAL A 262 -9.90 -12.29 13.41
CA VAL A 262 -11.16 -11.62 13.75
C VAL A 262 -11.56 -10.66 12.62
N VAL A 263 -10.60 -9.87 12.11
CA VAL A 263 -10.83 -8.97 10.96
C VAL A 263 -11.34 -9.74 9.75
N LYS A 264 -10.67 -10.85 9.40
CA LYS A 264 -11.05 -11.72 8.27
C LYS A 264 -12.47 -12.28 8.44
N LYS A 265 -12.84 -12.68 9.67
CA LYS A 265 -14.20 -13.18 9.96
C LYS A 265 -15.25 -12.07 9.77
N TYR A 266 -15.02 -10.88 10.34
CA TYR A 266 -15.92 -9.73 10.12
C TYR A 266 -16.05 -9.37 8.66
N MET A 267 -14.95 -9.40 7.91
CA MET A 267 -14.95 -9.10 6.47
C MET A 267 -15.78 -10.12 5.69
N ALA A 268 -15.68 -11.40 6.03
CA ALA A 268 -16.45 -12.46 5.37
C ALA A 268 -17.95 -12.42 5.70
N SER A 269 -18.30 -12.03 6.94
CA SER A 269 -19.70 -11.95 7.39
C SER A 269 -20.40 -10.65 6.98
N ALA A 270 -19.67 -9.58 6.67
CA ALA A 270 -20.27 -8.27 6.40
C ALA A 270 -21.17 -8.28 5.16
N LYS A 271 -22.27 -7.52 5.23
CA LYS A 271 -23.19 -7.24 4.12
C LYS A 271 -22.48 -6.53 2.95
N ALA A 272 -21.63 -5.55 3.28
CA ALA A 272 -20.73 -4.90 2.36
C ALA A 272 -19.53 -4.27 3.11
N PHE A 273 -18.43 -4.14 2.40
CA PHE A 273 -17.23 -3.45 2.86
C PHE A 273 -17.26 -2.00 2.34
N VAL A 274 -17.18 -1.01 3.24
CA VAL A 274 -17.29 0.41 2.90
C VAL A 274 -15.92 1.07 3.00
N TYR A 275 -15.49 1.76 1.94
CA TYR A 275 -14.18 2.36 1.87
C TYR A 275 -14.19 3.72 1.18
N ALA A 276 -13.80 4.77 1.89
CA ALA A 276 -13.93 6.15 1.41
C ALA A 276 -12.60 6.82 1.01
N ALA A 277 -11.47 6.12 1.15
CA ALA A 277 -10.17 6.65 0.79
C ALA A 277 -9.85 6.51 -0.71
N CYS A 278 -9.00 7.40 -1.21
CA CYS A 278 -8.30 7.21 -2.49
C CYS A 278 -6.99 6.47 -2.22
N GLU A 279 -6.91 5.21 -2.62
CA GLU A 279 -5.73 4.36 -2.43
C GLU A 279 -4.91 4.21 -3.71
N ASP A 280 -3.64 3.87 -3.54
CA ASP A 280 -2.77 3.57 -4.67
C ASP A 280 -3.18 2.26 -5.37
N PHE A 281 -3.53 1.21 -4.60
CA PHE A 281 -4.10 -0.04 -5.11
C PHE A 281 -5.38 -0.44 -4.39
N GLY A 282 -5.36 -0.47 -3.05
CA GLY A 282 -6.53 -0.82 -2.24
C GLY A 282 -6.63 -2.32 -1.96
N ILE A 283 -5.62 -2.91 -1.33
CA ILE A 283 -5.57 -4.34 -0.97
C ILE A 283 -6.83 -4.76 -0.22
N ALA A 284 -7.31 -3.97 0.75
CA ALA A 284 -8.50 -4.29 1.52
C ALA A 284 -9.78 -4.46 0.67
N LEU A 285 -9.85 -3.81 -0.50
CA LEU A 285 -10.96 -3.97 -1.44
C LEU A 285 -10.92 -5.35 -2.10
N VAL A 286 -9.72 -5.85 -2.39
CA VAL A 286 -9.52 -7.20 -2.95
C VAL A 286 -9.77 -8.26 -1.88
N GLU A 287 -9.31 -8.03 -0.65
CA GLU A 287 -9.54 -8.92 0.50
C GLU A 287 -11.04 -9.11 0.78
N ALA A 288 -11.83 -8.03 0.73
CA ALA A 288 -13.28 -8.10 0.86
C ALA A 288 -13.91 -8.97 -0.25
N GLN A 289 -13.48 -8.79 -1.49
CA GLN A 289 -13.95 -9.60 -2.63
C GLN A 289 -13.51 -11.06 -2.51
N ALA A 290 -12.31 -11.33 -1.97
CA ALA A 290 -11.87 -12.70 -1.66
C ALA A 290 -12.79 -13.39 -0.66
N CYS A 291 -13.36 -12.65 0.29
CA CYS A 291 -14.40 -13.12 1.22
C CYS A 291 -15.80 -13.30 0.58
N GLY A 292 -15.98 -12.95 -0.68
CA GLY A 292 -17.30 -12.85 -1.32
C GLY A 292 -18.11 -11.67 -0.80
N THR A 293 -17.47 -10.62 -0.30
CA THR A 293 -18.14 -9.43 0.25
C THR A 293 -18.05 -8.27 -0.74
N PRO A 294 -19.20 -7.74 -1.19
CA PRO A 294 -19.24 -6.62 -2.12
C PRO A 294 -18.71 -5.33 -1.49
N VAL A 295 -18.22 -4.44 -2.35
CA VAL A 295 -17.52 -3.23 -1.93
C VAL A 295 -18.31 -1.98 -2.27
N ILE A 296 -18.41 -1.04 -1.33
CA ILE A 296 -18.89 0.33 -1.58
C ILE A 296 -17.67 1.26 -1.43
N ALA A 297 -17.15 1.77 -2.55
CA ALA A 297 -15.88 2.47 -2.55
C ALA A 297 -15.96 3.86 -3.19
N TYR A 298 -15.06 4.74 -2.75
CA TYR A 298 -14.79 5.97 -3.49
C TYR A 298 -14.16 5.62 -4.84
N GLY A 299 -14.83 6.03 -5.93
CA GLY A 299 -14.45 5.71 -7.31
C GLY A 299 -13.24 6.49 -7.78
N ALA A 300 -12.09 6.31 -7.12
CA ALA A 300 -10.82 6.95 -7.47
C ALA A 300 -9.63 6.06 -7.09
N GLY A 301 -8.49 6.31 -7.74
CA GLY A 301 -7.26 5.56 -7.47
C GLY A 301 -7.38 4.09 -7.86
N GLY A 302 -6.73 3.23 -7.08
CA GLY A 302 -6.71 1.78 -7.29
C GLY A 302 -8.08 1.10 -7.18
N ALA A 303 -9.06 1.72 -6.52
CA ALA A 303 -10.42 1.19 -6.48
C ALA A 303 -11.01 0.99 -7.89
N LEU A 304 -10.69 1.86 -8.84
CA LEU A 304 -11.12 1.74 -10.24
C LEU A 304 -10.50 0.53 -10.98
N GLU A 305 -9.47 -0.06 -10.43
CA GLU A 305 -8.74 -1.20 -11.00
C GLU A 305 -9.10 -2.52 -10.32
N THR A 306 -9.55 -2.45 -9.06
CA THR A 306 -9.82 -3.61 -8.22
C THR A 306 -11.30 -3.93 -8.04
N VAL A 307 -12.20 -2.95 -8.29
CA VAL A 307 -13.64 -3.10 -8.13
C VAL A 307 -14.35 -2.87 -9.47
N ARG A 308 -15.35 -3.67 -9.77
CA ARG A 308 -16.25 -3.52 -10.92
C ARG A 308 -17.59 -3.00 -10.47
N ASP A 309 -18.02 -1.86 -11.02
CA ASP A 309 -19.31 -1.26 -10.66
C ASP A 309 -20.46 -2.09 -11.24
N ILE A 310 -21.32 -2.64 -10.38
CA ILE A 310 -22.46 -3.47 -10.77
C ILE A 310 -23.46 -2.73 -11.67
N ARG A 311 -23.50 -1.40 -11.59
CA ARG A 311 -24.37 -0.58 -12.44
C ARG A 311 -23.90 -0.56 -13.90
N SER A 312 -22.63 -0.88 -14.16
CA SER A 312 -22.09 -1.00 -15.51
C SER A 312 -22.34 -2.38 -16.11
N ASP A 313 -22.28 -3.42 -15.26
CA ASP A 313 -22.55 -4.80 -15.66
C ASP A 313 -22.95 -5.61 -14.41
N VAL A 314 -24.20 -6.09 -14.40
CA VAL A 314 -24.78 -6.81 -13.25
C VAL A 314 -24.11 -8.16 -13.04
N ASP A 315 -23.70 -8.83 -14.11
CA ASP A 315 -23.15 -10.19 -14.04
C ASP A 315 -21.72 -10.21 -13.50
N THR A 316 -20.99 -9.12 -13.71
CA THR A 316 -19.57 -8.99 -13.32
C THR A 316 -19.33 -7.95 -12.22
N GLY A 317 -20.37 -7.41 -11.63
CA GLY A 317 -20.27 -6.41 -10.57
C GLY A 317 -19.66 -6.97 -9.29
N THR A 318 -18.69 -6.25 -8.70
CA THR A 318 -18.09 -6.60 -7.41
C THR A 318 -18.30 -5.52 -6.36
N GLY A 319 -18.90 -4.41 -6.74
CA GLY A 319 -19.19 -3.32 -5.83
C GLY A 319 -19.93 -2.16 -6.48
N ILE A 320 -20.01 -1.06 -5.76
CA ILE A 320 -20.61 0.22 -6.20
C ILE A 320 -19.66 1.36 -5.87
N PHE A 321 -19.56 2.33 -6.78
CA PHE A 321 -18.78 3.54 -6.54
C PHE A 321 -19.65 4.73 -6.14
N PHE A 322 -19.15 5.54 -5.20
CA PHE A 322 -19.55 6.94 -5.07
C PHE A 322 -18.47 7.86 -5.64
N ARG A 323 -18.87 9.00 -6.21
CA ARG A 323 -17.95 9.82 -7.04
C ARG A 323 -17.35 11.02 -6.32
N THR A 324 -17.91 11.44 -5.20
CA THR A 324 -17.43 12.58 -4.41
C THR A 324 -17.33 12.16 -2.94
N GLN A 325 -16.27 12.58 -2.26
CA GLN A 325 -16.09 12.30 -0.83
C GLN A 325 -17.00 13.19 0.02
N THR A 326 -18.32 13.00 -0.11
CA THR A 326 -19.37 13.69 0.64
C THR A 326 -20.30 12.69 1.30
N GLU A 327 -20.92 13.08 2.42
CA GLU A 327 -21.88 12.25 3.15
C GLU A 327 -23.04 11.85 2.25
N ALA A 328 -23.61 12.80 1.49
CA ALA A 328 -24.73 12.56 0.58
C ALA A 328 -24.40 11.54 -0.53
N ALA A 329 -23.19 11.62 -1.12
CA ALA A 329 -22.80 10.68 -2.17
C ALA A 329 -22.59 9.25 -1.64
N LEU A 330 -22.10 9.11 -0.40
CA LEU A 330 -21.96 7.79 0.23
C LEU A 330 -23.33 7.23 0.64
N VAL A 331 -24.22 8.07 1.19
CA VAL A 331 -25.60 7.67 1.50
C VAL A 331 -26.30 7.14 0.24
N GLU A 332 -26.26 7.88 -0.85
CA GLU A 332 -26.83 7.45 -2.15
C GLU A 332 -26.22 6.13 -2.64
N ALA A 333 -24.91 5.94 -2.47
CA ALA A 333 -24.26 4.69 -2.88
C ALA A 333 -24.71 3.48 -2.04
N VAL A 334 -24.90 3.66 -0.72
CA VAL A 334 -25.42 2.62 0.16
C VAL A 334 -26.87 2.27 -0.21
N GLU A 335 -27.73 3.27 -0.43
CA GLU A 335 -29.12 3.05 -0.87
C GLU A 335 -29.17 2.32 -2.23
N LYS A 336 -28.33 2.69 -3.17
CA LYS A 336 -28.20 1.98 -4.45
C LYS A 336 -27.68 0.56 -4.26
N PHE A 337 -26.69 0.36 -3.38
CA PHE A 337 -26.20 -0.98 -3.05
C PHE A 337 -27.36 -1.88 -2.55
N GLU A 338 -28.24 -1.38 -1.69
CA GLU A 338 -29.37 -2.14 -1.17
C GLU A 338 -30.35 -2.58 -2.27
N VAL A 339 -30.49 -1.79 -3.36
CA VAL A 339 -31.28 -2.18 -4.54
C VAL A 339 -30.64 -3.35 -5.30
N TYR A 340 -29.31 -3.35 -5.42
CA TYR A 340 -28.57 -4.39 -6.16
C TYR A 340 -28.10 -5.55 -5.29
N GLN A 341 -28.34 -5.53 -3.98
CA GLN A 341 -27.75 -6.49 -3.02
C GLN A 341 -27.93 -7.95 -3.43
N GLY A 342 -29.11 -8.34 -3.91
CA GLY A 342 -29.42 -9.71 -4.34
C GLY A 342 -28.79 -10.11 -5.69
N SER A 343 -28.15 -9.17 -6.40
CA SER A 343 -27.54 -9.43 -7.71
C SER A 343 -26.03 -9.70 -7.63
N PHE A 344 -25.41 -9.50 -6.45
CA PHE A 344 -23.97 -9.79 -6.31
C PHE A 344 -23.71 -11.28 -6.25
N ASN A 345 -22.79 -11.75 -7.11
CA ASN A 345 -22.32 -13.13 -7.12
C ASN A 345 -21.04 -13.28 -6.30
N CYS A 346 -21.14 -13.89 -5.11
CA CYS A 346 -20.01 -14.07 -4.19
C CYS A 346 -18.87 -14.88 -4.81
N GLU A 347 -19.21 -15.94 -5.58
CA GLU A 347 -18.20 -16.80 -6.23
C GLU A 347 -17.46 -16.04 -7.33
N TYR A 348 -18.18 -15.24 -8.11
CA TYR A 348 -17.57 -14.37 -9.10
C TYR A 348 -16.61 -13.37 -8.46
N MET A 349 -17.01 -12.73 -7.34
CA MET A 349 -16.12 -11.79 -6.63
C MET A 349 -14.82 -12.44 -6.17
N ARG A 350 -14.89 -13.66 -5.59
CA ARG A 350 -13.69 -14.42 -5.22
C ARG A 350 -12.83 -14.78 -6.43
N SER A 351 -13.45 -15.24 -7.51
CA SER A 351 -12.76 -15.50 -8.78
C SER A 351 -12.09 -14.23 -9.35
N HIS A 352 -12.79 -13.10 -9.29
CA HIS A 352 -12.23 -11.81 -9.69
C HIS A 352 -11.02 -11.41 -8.82
N ALA A 353 -11.09 -11.64 -7.51
CA ALA A 353 -9.96 -11.37 -6.60
C ALA A 353 -8.74 -12.25 -6.91
N ALA A 354 -8.91 -13.47 -7.43
CA ALA A 354 -7.83 -14.42 -7.73
C ALA A 354 -6.82 -13.89 -8.76
N GLN A 355 -7.18 -12.94 -9.61
CA GLN A 355 -6.24 -12.28 -10.53
C GLN A 355 -5.13 -11.49 -9.81
N PHE A 356 -5.29 -11.23 -8.53
CA PHE A 356 -4.33 -10.55 -7.67
C PHE A 356 -3.59 -11.52 -6.73
N SER A 357 -3.65 -12.83 -6.97
CA SER A 357 -3.04 -13.86 -6.13
C SER A 357 -1.50 -13.75 -6.13
N PRO A 358 -0.82 -14.30 -5.10
CA PRO A 358 0.64 -14.36 -5.05
C PRO A 358 1.26 -15.04 -6.27
N GLN A 359 0.63 -16.11 -6.78
CA GLN A 359 1.12 -16.80 -7.98
C GLN A 359 1.13 -15.88 -9.22
N VAL A 360 0.02 -15.15 -9.46
CA VAL A 360 -0.07 -14.20 -10.58
C VAL A 360 0.95 -13.08 -10.45
N PHE A 361 1.17 -12.58 -9.23
CA PHE A 361 2.22 -11.60 -8.97
C PHE A 361 3.60 -12.18 -9.29
N ALA A 362 3.93 -13.36 -8.76
CA ALA A 362 5.22 -14.02 -8.96
C ALA A 362 5.53 -14.24 -10.43
N ASP A 363 4.58 -14.81 -11.19
CA ASP A 363 4.76 -15.08 -12.62
C ASP A 363 5.07 -13.79 -13.39
N ARG A 364 4.31 -12.72 -13.16
CA ARG A 364 4.52 -11.44 -13.83
C ARG A 364 5.80 -10.74 -13.40
N TYR A 365 6.13 -10.82 -12.10
CA TYR A 365 7.32 -10.17 -11.56
C TYR A 365 8.60 -10.85 -12.07
N LEU A 366 8.64 -12.19 -12.04
CA LEU A 366 9.78 -12.97 -12.53
C LEU A 366 9.98 -12.80 -14.03
N ASP A 367 8.90 -12.87 -14.83
CA ASP A 367 8.97 -12.61 -16.27
C ASP A 367 9.54 -11.22 -16.55
N PHE A 368 9.10 -10.20 -15.80
CA PHE A 368 9.61 -8.84 -15.96
C PHE A 368 11.10 -8.73 -15.58
N VAL A 369 11.51 -9.28 -14.44
CA VAL A 369 12.91 -9.27 -14.00
C VAL A 369 13.81 -9.99 -15.01
N ASN A 370 13.38 -11.13 -15.53
CA ASN A 370 14.11 -11.88 -16.56
C ASN A 370 14.27 -11.08 -17.85
N LYS A 371 13.20 -10.46 -18.33
CA LYS A 371 13.24 -9.58 -19.52
C LYS A 371 14.16 -8.38 -19.33
N CYS A 372 14.21 -7.80 -18.14
CA CYS A 372 15.13 -6.71 -17.82
C CYS A 372 16.59 -7.20 -17.79
N ASN A 373 16.84 -8.39 -17.24
CA ASN A 373 18.17 -9.00 -17.25
C ASN A 373 18.69 -9.28 -18.68
N GLU A 374 17.83 -9.76 -19.59
CA GLU A 374 18.17 -9.99 -20.99
C GLU A 374 18.50 -8.68 -21.75
N LYS A 375 17.83 -7.58 -21.36
CA LYS A 375 18.00 -6.25 -21.96
C LYS A 375 19.08 -5.41 -21.28
N ARG A 376 19.93 -5.99 -20.44
CA ARG A 376 21.02 -5.23 -19.81
C ARG A 376 21.73 -4.39 -20.86
N PRO A 377 21.99 -3.09 -20.62
CA PRO A 377 22.62 -2.21 -21.60
C PRO A 377 23.93 -2.80 -22.09
N PHE A 378 24.23 -2.57 -23.35
CA PHE A 378 25.35 -3.08 -24.14
C PHE A 378 26.77 -2.88 -23.58
N TRP A 379 26.93 -2.33 -22.39
CA TRP A 379 28.23 -2.07 -21.78
C TRP A 379 29.07 -3.33 -21.54
N ASN A 380 28.41 -4.52 -21.48
CA ASN A 380 29.09 -5.80 -21.25
C ASN A 380 29.48 -6.55 -22.54
N ASN A 381 29.18 -6.03 -23.74
CA ASN A 381 29.46 -6.73 -25.00
C ASN A 381 30.57 -6.07 -25.81
N GLY A 382 31.70 -5.79 -25.28
CA GLY A 382 32.80 -5.45 -26.12
C GLY A 382 33.87 -4.48 -25.65
N LEU A 383 34.49 -4.76 -24.56
CA LEU A 383 35.89 -4.39 -24.31
C LEU A 383 36.54 -5.60 -23.64
N GLY A 384 36.73 -6.65 -24.39
CA GLY A 384 37.66 -7.74 -24.16
C GLY A 384 38.83 -7.61 -25.08
#